data_8d5e1fab5dcc30900e12aa7e24862cee
#
_entry.id   8d5e1fab5dcc30900e12aa7e24862cee
#
_cell.length_a   1.000
_cell.length_b   1.000
_cell.length_c   1.000
_cell.angle_alpha   90.00
_cell.angle_beta   90.00
_cell.angle_gamma   90.00
#
_symmetry.space_group_name_H-M   'P 1'
#
loop_
_entity.id
_entity.type
_entity.pdbx_description
1 polymer ?
#
loop_
_entity_poly.entity_id
_entity_poly.type
_entity_poly.pdbx_seq_one_letter_code
_entity_poly.pdbx_strand_id
1 'polypeptide(L)'
;MLESRRLLNYSGEVLLNTPSQLSLPLSLPDDETFDSFYAGENASLVAAIQTAIHQSHGSYIYFWSRDGGGKSHLLHAACAELSLAGDAVGYVPLDKRAYFVPDVLEGMEHLSLVCIDNVQCIAGDEEWELALFNLYNRVLELGRTCLLITGDRPPRQ
;
A
#
# COMPACT_ATOMS: atom_id res chain seq x y z
N MET A 1 -4.94 7.45 21.34
CA MET A 1 -3.94 7.46 21.33
C MET A 1 -3.25 6.95 20.35
N LEU A 2 -2.57 6.93 19.71
CA LEU A 2 -2.14 6.71 18.78
C LEU A 2 -1.38 5.89 18.41
N GLU A 3 -1.14 5.48 18.37
CA GLU A 3 -0.55 4.78 18.27
C GLU A 3 -0.17 4.01 17.49
N SER A 4 -0.11 3.33 17.10
CA SER A 4 0.21 2.20 16.34
C SER A 4 0.26 2.35 14.87
N ARG A 5 0.51 3.45 14.36
CA ARG A 5 0.74 3.62 12.95
C ARG A 5 2.08 3.06 12.55
N ARG A 6 2.07 2.18 11.60
CA ARG A 6 3.28 1.55 11.12
C ARG A 6 3.51 1.91 9.68
N LEU A 7 4.66 2.49 9.42
CA LEU A 7 5.08 2.88 8.10
C LEU A 7 6.27 2.01 7.70
N LEU A 8 6.31 1.60 6.46
CA LEU A 8 7.46 0.94 5.89
C LEU A 8 8.21 1.95 5.02
N ASN A 9 9.47 2.14 5.30
CA ASN A 9 10.31 2.94 4.42
C ASN A 9 10.96 2.05 3.36
N TYR A 10 11.70 2.66 2.47
CA TYR A 10 12.37 1.94 1.40
C TYR A 10 13.35 0.88 1.92
N SER A 11 14.00 1.12 3.04
CA SER A 11 14.91 0.14 3.65
C SER A 11 14.19 -1.02 4.31
N GLY A 12 12.88 -1.01 4.31
CA GLY A 12 12.09 -2.10 4.82
C GLY A 12 11.89 -2.08 6.32
N GLU A 13 12.30 -1.03 6.98
CA GLU A 13 12.06 -0.88 8.41
C GLU A 13 10.64 -0.41 8.67
N VAL A 14 10.06 -0.94 9.70
CA VAL A 14 8.74 -0.48 10.14
C VAL A 14 8.94 0.77 11.00
N LEU A 15 8.36 1.88 10.54
CA LEU A 15 8.39 3.12 11.27
C LEU A 15 7.15 3.22 12.16
N LEU A 16 7.36 3.55 13.41
CA LEU A 16 6.28 3.74 14.37
C LEU A 16 6.14 5.21 14.71
N ASN A 17 4.91 5.67 14.76
CA ASN A 17 4.61 7.05 15.12
C ASN A 17 4.61 7.28 16.62
N THR A 18 4.89 6.28 17.39
CA THR A 18 4.90 6.39 18.84
C THR A 18 6.22 5.89 19.40
N PRO A 19 6.60 6.33 20.59
CA PRO A 19 7.81 5.82 21.22
C PRO A 19 7.75 4.34 21.54
N SER A 20 6.56 3.77 21.66
CA SER A 20 6.44 2.35 21.89
C SER A 20 6.63 1.61 20.59
N GLN A 21 7.75 1.12 20.41
CA GLN A 21 8.19 0.59 19.23
C GLN A 21 7.95 -0.83 19.08
N LEU A 22 7.16 -1.28 18.20
CA LEU A 22 7.09 -2.65 17.74
C LEU A 22 7.69 -2.70 16.35
N SER A 23 8.89 -3.19 16.26
CA SER A 23 9.51 -3.41 14.96
C SER A 23 8.98 -4.70 14.38
N LEU A 24 8.32 -4.62 13.25
CA LEU A 24 7.98 -5.79 12.48
C LEU A 24 9.10 -6.04 11.48
N PRO A 25 9.60 -7.28 11.37
CA PRO A 25 10.68 -7.59 10.45
C PRO A 25 10.16 -7.78 9.03
N LEU A 26 9.46 -6.78 8.52
CA LEU A 26 9.00 -6.77 7.13
C LEU A 26 9.99 -5.94 6.33
N SER A 27 10.66 -6.58 5.39
CA SER A 27 11.53 -5.87 4.47
C SER A 27 10.90 -5.87 3.10
N LEU A 28 11.02 -4.76 2.39
CA LEU A 28 10.71 -4.71 0.98
C LEU A 28 11.93 -5.20 0.20
N PRO A 29 11.73 -6.05 -0.82
CA PRO A 29 12.85 -6.49 -1.66
C PRO A 29 13.50 -5.32 -2.39
N ASP A 30 14.81 -5.19 -2.28
CA ASP A 30 15.56 -4.09 -2.88
C ASP A 30 15.62 -4.16 -4.41
N ASP A 31 15.41 -5.34 -4.95
CA ASP A 31 15.47 -5.60 -6.39
C ASP A 31 14.12 -5.43 -7.09
N GLU A 32 13.04 -5.25 -6.35
CA GLU A 32 11.73 -5.05 -6.93
C GLU A 32 11.47 -3.57 -7.22
N THR A 33 11.87 -3.16 -8.42
CA THR A 33 11.72 -1.80 -8.92
C THR A 33 10.90 -1.81 -10.21
N PHE A 34 10.50 -0.64 -10.70
CA PHE A 34 9.84 -0.57 -12.00
C PHE A 34 10.76 -1.01 -13.14
N ASP A 35 12.05 -0.73 -13.02
CA ASP A 35 13.03 -1.14 -14.05
C ASP A 35 13.21 -2.65 -14.11
N SER A 36 13.11 -3.33 -12.96
CA SER A 36 13.24 -4.79 -12.91
C SER A 36 11.94 -5.51 -13.25
N PHE A 37 10.81 -4.81 -13.35
CA PHE A 37 9.53 -5.40 -13.65
C PHE A 37 9.35 -5.63 -15.13
N TYR A 38 9.09 -6.88 -15.51
CA TYR A 38 8.77 -7.20 -16.89
C TYR A 38 7.30 -6.91 -17.15
N ALA A 39 7.03 -5.76 -17.78
CA ALA A 39 5.67 -5.27 -17.96
C ALA A 39 4.83 -6.11 -18.93
N GLY A 40 5.42 -6.58 -20.03
CA GLY A 40 4.67 -7.33 -21.03
C GLY A 40 3.39 -6.60 -21.44
N GLU A 41 2.26 -7.27 -21.28
CA GLU A 41 0.94 -6.72 -21.56
C GLU A 41 0.48 -5.70 -20.51
N ASN A 42 1.20 -5.58 -19.40
CA ASN A 42 0.83 -4.69 -18.29
C ASN A 42 1.49 -3.31 -18.37
N ALA A 43 2.07 -2.95 -19.51
CA ALA A 43 2.75 -1.67 -19.68
C ALA A 43 1.83 -0.48 -19.34
N SER A 44 0.55 -0.56 -19.70
CA SER A 44 -0.43 0.48 -19.40
C SER A 44 -0.67 0.64 -17.91
N LEU A 45 -0.71 -0.47 -17.17
CA LEU A 45 -0.86 -0.45 -15.72
C LEU A 45 0.37 0.17 -15.06
N VAL A 46 1.56 -0.23 -15.48
CA VAL A 46 2.81 0.32 -14.95
C VAL A 46 2.85 1.84 -15.17
N ALA A 47 2.52 2.29 -16.39
CA ALA A 47 2.48 3.72 -16.71
C ALA A 47 1.43 4.46 -15.85
N ALA A 48 0.27 3.87 -15.63
CA ALA A 48 -0.78 4.45 -14.79
C ALA A 48 -0.32 4.60 -13.34
N ILE A 49 0.35 3.60 -12.80
CA ILE A 49 0.89 3.65 -11.43
C ILE A 49 1.97 4.73 -11.33
N GLN A 50 2.91 4.76 -12.26
CA GLN A 50 3.98 5.76 -12.25
C GLN A 50 3.43 7.18 -12.34
N THR A 51 2.41 7.40 -13.16
CA THR A 51 1.75 8.69 -13.24
C THR A 51 1.05 9.04 -11.93
N ALA A 52 0.32 8.09 -11.36
CA ALA A 52 -0.48 8.31 -10.16
C ALA A 52 0.37 8.68 -8.95
N ILE A 53 1.50 8.02 -8.75
CA ILE A 53 2.36 8.26 -7.57
C ILE A 53 3.07 9.60 -7.61
N HIS A 54 3.16 10.24 -8.78
CA HIS A 54 3.81 11.54 -8.95
C HIS A 54 2.81 12.70 -9.07
N GLN A 55 1.51 12.43 -8.97
CA GLN A 55 0.52 13.49 -8.99
C GLN A 55 0.49 14.28 -7.69
N SER A 56 0.22 15.57 -7.79
CA SER A 56 0.10 16.44 -6.63
C SER A 56 -1.21 16.30 -5.87
N HIS A 57 -2.17 15.63 -6.45
CA HIS A 57 -3.48 15.33 -5.84
C HIS A 57 -3.66 13.83 -5.68
N GLY A 58 -4.56 13.44 -4.79
CA GLY A 58 -4.81 12.04 -4.51
C GLY A 58 -5.33 11.26 -5.70
N SER A 59 -5.04 9.99 -5.71
CA SER A 59 -5.50 9.06 -6.74
C SER A 59 -5.74 7.68 -6.11
N TYR A 60 -6.50 6.85 -6.80
CA TYR A 60 -6.83 5.51 -6.36
C TYR A 60 -6.76 4.55 -7.53
N ILE A 61 -6.03 3.46 -7.36
CA ILE A 61 -5.95 2.40 -8.35
C ILE A 61 -6.14 1.07 -7.66
N TYR A 62 -7.10 0.28 -8.13
CA TYR A 62 -7.25 -1.12 -7.77
C TYR A 62 -6.83 -1.96 -8.97
N PHE A 63 -5.94 -2.91 -8.77
CA PHE A 63 -5.57 -3.85 -9.81
C PHE A 63 -5.52 -5.27 -9.27
N TRP A 64 -5.74 -6.22 -10.14
CA TRP A 64 -5.93 -7.60 -9.72
C TRP A 64 -5.38 -8.57 -10.75
N SER A 65 -5.04 -9.76 -10.26
CA SER A 65 -4.78 -10.92 -11.10
C SER A 65 -5.04 -12.18 -10.28
N ARG A 66 -5.43 -13.24 -10.95
CA ARG A 66 -5.72 -14.52 -10.28
C ARG A 66 -4.45 -15.19 -9.77
N ASP A 67 -3.36 -14.99 -10.47
CA ASP A 67 -2.07 -15.57 -10.14
C ASP A 67 -1.15 -14.51 -9.55
N GLY A 68 0.02 -14.93 -9.13
CA GLY A 68 0.99 -14.05 -8.51
C GLY A 68 1.45 -12.83 -9.31
N GLY A 69 1.19 -12.76 -10.58
CA GLY A 69 1.28 -11.68 -11.55
C GLY A 69 2.14 -10.45 -11.33
N GLY A 70 3.01 -10.44 -10.32
CA GLY A 70 3.86 -9.28 -10.06
C GLY A 70 3.17 -8.13 -9.34
N LYS A 71 1.98 -8.35 -8.78
CA LYS A 71 1.26 -7.28 -8.06
C LYS A 71 2.07 -6.68 -6.92
N SER A 72 2.61 -7.54 -6.05
CA SER A 72 3.43 -7.07 -4.93
C SER A 72 4.68 -6.36 -5.41
N HIS A 73 5.30 -6.84 -6.50
CA HIS A 73 6.44 -6.18 -7.10
C HIS A 73 6.10 -4.74 -7.49
N LEU A 74 4.94 -4.51 -8.09
CA LEU A 74 4.52 -3.16 -8.48
C LEU A 74 4.29 -2.25 -7.27
N LEU A 75 3.72 -2.78 -6.19
CA LEU A 75 3.56 -2.02 -4.95
C LEU A 75 4.91 -1.69 -4.32
N HIS A 76 5.82 -2.66 -4.27
CA HIS A 76 7.17 -2.44 -3.74
C HIS A 76 7.92 -1.40 -4.58
N ALA A 77 7.80 -1.47 -5.90
CA ALA A 77 8.43 -0.52 -6.81
C ALA A 77 7.92 0.91 -6.56
N ALA A 78 6.61 1.07 -6.38
CA ALA A 78 6.02 2.38 -6.09
C ALA A 78 6.53 2.94 -4.76
N CYS A 79 6.57 2.10 -3.73
CA CYS A 79 7.10 2.49 -2.43
C CYS A 79 8.57 2.89 -2.52
N ALA A 80 9.38 2.10 -3.24
CA ALA A 80 10.80 2.38 -3.42
C ALA A 80 11.03 3.73 -4.10
N GLU A 81 10.29 3.99 -5.16
CA GLU A 81 10.47 5.22 -5.93
C GLU A 81 10.14 6.47 -5.10
N LEU A 82 9.02 6.46 -4.39
CA LEU A 82 8.64 7.60 -3.57
C LEU A 82 9.49 7.75 -2.31
N SER A 83 9.88 6.63 -1.69
CA SER A 83 10.78 6.68 -0.53
C SER A 83 12.14 7.29 -0.90
N LEU A 84 12.68 6.94 -2.06
CA LEU A 84 13.93 7.53 -2.54
C LEU A 84 13.80 9.03 -2.80
N ALA A 85 12.61 9.50 -3.13
CA ALA A 85 12.32 10.91 -3.30
C ALA A 85 12.07 11.64 -1.97
N GLY A 86 12.09 10.94 -0.85
CA GLY A 86 11.88 11.51 0.48
C GLY A 86 10.43 11.54 0.94
N ASP A 87 9.52 10.93 0.20
CA ASP A 87 8.10 10.89 0.55
C ASP A 87 7.79 9.79 1.57
N ALA A 88 6.81 10.03 2.41
CA ALA A 88 6.35 9.06 3.38
C ALA A 88 5.40 8.06 2.72
N VAL A 89 5.70 6.77 2.84
CA VAL A 89 4.92 5.70 2.23
C VAL A 89 4.51 4.65 3.25
N GLY A 90 3.41 3.97 3.01
CA GLY A 90 2.95 2.86 3.82
C GLY A 90 2.68 1.64 2.94
N TYR A 91 3.03 0.46 3.46
CA TYR A 91 2.77 -0.81 2.78
C TYR A 91 2.16 -1.78 3.79
N VAL A 92 0.98 -2.31 3.47
CA VAL A 92 0.24 -3.22 4.35
C VAL A 92 -0.05 -4.52 3.59
N PRO A 93 0.72 -5.58 3.86
CA PRO A 93 0.46 -6.90 3.28
C PRO A 93 -0.63 -7.61 4.09
N LEU A 94 -1.85 -7.65 3.58
CA LEU A 94 -2.99 -8.22 4.30
C LEU A 94 -2.93 -9.75 4.42
N ASP A 95 -2.13 -10.43 3.62
CA ASP A 95 -1.84 -11.85 3.82
C ASP A 95 -1.07 -12.12 5.12
N LYS A 96 -0.46 -11.08 5.68
CA LYS A 96 0.23 -11.13 6.97
C LYS A 96 -0.54 -10.40 8.07
N ARG A 97 -1.84 -10.23 7.91
CA ARG A 97 -2.67 -9.45 8.86
C ARG A 97 -2.65 -9.99 10.29
N ALA A 98 -2.27 -11.25 10.48
CA ALA A 98 -2.15 -11.83 11.82
C ALA A 98 -1.10 -11.10 12.69
N TYR A 99 -0.18 -10.37 12.07
CA TYR A 99 0.85 -9.61 12.77
C TYR A 99 0.46 -8.14 12.99
N PHE A 100 -0.73 -7.74 12.55
CA PHE A 100 -1.20 -6.36 12.65
C PHE A 100 -2.58 -6.32 13.30
N VAL A 101 -2.97 -5.15 13.75
CA VAL A 101 -4.35 -4.85 14.12
C VAL A 101 -4.93 -3.86 13.10
N PRO A 102 -6.25 -3.82 12.89
CA PRO A 102 -6.84 -2.90 11.92
C PRO A 102 -6.49 -1.42 12.16
N ASP A 103 -6.23 -1.05 13.39
CA ASP A 103 -5.82 0.32 13.75
C ASP A 103 -4.54 0.77 13.06
N VAL A 104 -3.76 -0.15 12.49
CA VAL A 104 -2.56 0.21 11.73
C VAL A 104 -2.89 1.14 10.55
N LEU A 105 -4.11 1.09 10.06
CA LEU A 105 -4.56 1.93 8.95
C LEU A 105 -4.88 3.37 9.36
N GLU A 106 -5.02 3.64 10.66
CA GLU A 106 -5.35 4.98 11.12
C GLU A 106 -4.22 5.98 10.84
N GLY A 107 -4.58 7.09 10.23
CA GLY A 107 -3.63 8.16 9.91
C GLY A 107 -2.85 7.96 8.63
N MET A 108 -3.02 6.84 7.94
CA MET A 108 -2.33 6.60 6.66
C MET A 108 -2.80 7.56 5.56
N GLU A 109 -3.96 8.19 5.73
CA GLU A 109 -4.46 9.21 4.81
C GLU A 109 -3.55 10.46 4.74
N HIS A 110 -2.60 10.57 5.63
CA HIS A 110 -1.63 11.66 5.63
C HIS A 110 -0.33 11.33 4.90
N LEU A 111 -0.19 10.10 4.44
CA LEU A 111 1.00 9.67 3.69
C LEU A 111 0.86 10.04 2.21
N SER A 112 1.99 10.11 1.52
CA SER A 112 2.00 10.35 0.07
C SER A 112 1.48 9.14 -0.71
N LEU A 113 1.80 7.95 -0.23
CA LEU A 113 1.42 6.69 -0.86
C LEU A 113 1.02 5.67 0.19
N VAL A 114 -0.08 4.97 -0.05
CA VAL A 114 -0.49 3.81 0.74
C VAL A 114 -0.72 2.64 -0.20
N CYS A 115 -0.05 1.54 0.04
CA CYS A 115 -0.18 0.31 -0.70
C CYS A 115 -0.83 -0.76 0.17
N ILE A 116 -1.97 -1.28 -0.24
CA ILE A 116 -2.69 -2.36 0.44
C ILE A 116 -2.62 -3.59 -0.44
N ASP A 117 -1.89 -4.59 0.00
CA ASP A 117 -1.65 -5.79 -0.79
C ASP A 117 -2.56 -6.94 -0.35
N ASN A 118 -3.07 -7.69 -1.32
CA ASN A 118 -3.88 -8.89 -1.09
C ASN A 118 -5.19 -8.62 -0.32
N VAL A 119 -5.97 -7.68 -0.79
CA VAL A 119 -7.22 -7.28 -0.12
C VAL A 119 -8.21 -8.43 0.02
N GLN A 120 -8.14 -9.46 -0.81
CA GLN A 120 -8.99 -10.64 -0.69
C GLN A 120 -8.81 -11.36 0.64
N CYS A 121 -7.66 -11.19 1.30
CA CYS A 121 -7.39 -11.86 2.57
C CYS A 121 -8.26 -11.37 3.73
N ILE A 122 -8.86 -10.19 3.62
CA ILE A 122 -9.74 -9.65 4.65
C ILE A 122 -11.22 -9.82 4.32
N ALA A 123 -11.56 -10.47 3.22
CA ALA A 123 -12.95 -10.68 2.85
C ALA A 123 -13.68 -11.46 3.94
N GLY A 124 -14.75 -10.90 4.48
CA GLY A 124 -15.51 -11.49 5.58
C GLY A 124 -15.01 -11.12 6.98
N ASP A 125 -13.89 -10.39 7.08
CA ASP A 125 -13.39 -9.90 8.35
C ASP A 125 -13.89 -8.47 8.56
N GLU A 126 -14.97 -8.34 9.31
CA GLU A 126 -15.70 -7.07 9.47
C GLU A 126 -14.83 -5.94 10.02
N GLU A 127 -13.94 -6.24 10.95
CA GLU A 127 -13.06 -5.22 11.54
C GLU A 127 -12.08 -4.65 10.52
N TRP A 128 -11.45 -5.54 9.74
CA TRP A 128 -10.53 -5.11 8.69
C TRP A 128 -11.26 -4.43 7.53
N GLU A 129 -12.42 -4.95 7.14
CA GLU A 129 -13.21 -4.32 6.08
C GLU A 129 -13.65 -2.91 6.46
N LEU A 130 -14.09 -2.72 7.69
CA LEU A 130 -14.49 -1.40 8.17
C LEU A 130 -13.28 -0.45 8.24
N ALA A 131 -12.15 -0.92 8.75
CA ALA A 131 -10.94 -0.11 8.84
C ALA A 131 -10.47 0.34 7.45
N LEU A 132 -10.49 -0.55 6.47
CA LEU A 132 -10.11 -0.22 5.10
C LEU A 132 -11.10 0.75 4.45
N PHE A 133 -12.38 0.53 4.66
CA PHE A 133 -13.42 1.43 4.15
C PHE A 133 -13.25 2.85 4.72
N ASN A 134 -12.98 2.96 6.00
CA ASN A 134 -12.74 4.24 6.65
C ASN A 134 -11.49 4.93 6.11
N LEU A 135 -10.42 4.18 5.91
CA LEU A 135 -9.20 4.72 5.29
C LEU A 135 -9.49 5.26 3.88
N TYR A 136 -10.20 4.47 3.08
CA TYR A 136 -10.57 4.88 1.73
C TYR A 136 -11.32 6.22 1.73
N ASN A 137 -12.30 6.36 2.61
CA ASN A 137 -13.06 7.60 2.72
C ASN A 137 -12.18 8.79 3.15
N ARG A 138 -11.30 8.59 4.11
CA ARG A 138 -10.37 9.64 4.55
C ARG A 138 -9.40 10.05 3.44
N VAL A 139 -8.92 9.08 2.69
CA VAL A 139 -8.04 9.35 1.54
C VAL A 139 -8.77 10.21 0.51
N LEU A 140 -10.04 9.89 0.20
CA LEU A 140 -10.82 10.68 -0.73
C LEU A 140 -11.08 12.11 -0.21
N GLU A 141 -11.37 12.24 1.07
CA GLU A 141 -11.64 13.55 1.67
C GLU A 141 -10.43 14.48 1.66
N LEU A 142 -9.26 13.96 2.02
CA LEU A 142 -8.04 14.77 2.06
C LEU A 142 -7.46 15.01 0.68
N GLY A 143 -7.63 14.07 -0.25
CA GLY A 143 -7.27 14.25 -1.65
C GLY A 143 -5.80 14.44 -1.94
N ARG A 144 -4.90 13.85 -1.13
CA ARG A 144 -3.46 14.00 -1.35
C ARG A 144 -2.65 12.72 -1.24
N THR A 145 -3.29 11.61 -0.96
CA THR A 145 -2.64 10.29 -0.88
C THR A 145 -2.95 9.50 -2.14
N CYS A 146 -1.92 8.87 -2.71
CA CYS A 146 -2.13 7.85 -3.73
C CYS A 146 -2.40 6.53 -3.02
N LEU A 147 -3.53 5.90 -3.30
CA LEU A 147 -3.93 4.63 -2.71
C LEU A 147 -3.90 3.54 -3.78
N LEU A 148 -3.01 2.58 -3.61
CA LEU A 148 -2.89 1.42 -4.49
C LEU A 148 -3.35 0.17 -3.75
N ILE A 149 -4.32 -0.54 -4.30
CA ILE A 149 -4.86 -1.75 -3.69
C ILE A 149 -4.79 -2.90 -4.69
N THR A 150 -4.38 -4.06 -4.22
CA THR A 150 -4.35 -5.26 -5.04
C THR A 150 -5.31 -6.32 -4.53
N GLY A 151 -5.79 -7.15 -5.44
CA GLY A 151 -6.66 -8.27 -5.13
C GLY A 151 -6.48 -9.43 -6.11
N ASP A 152 -7.30 -10.46 -5.94
CA ASP A 152 -7.25 -11.66 -6.77
C ASP A 152 -8.41 -11.75 -7.77
N ARG A 153 -9.30 -10.78 -7.77
CA ARG A 153 -10.51 -10.78 -8.62
C ARG A 153 -10.94 -9.37 -8.95
N PRO A 154 -11.73 -9.20 -10.04
CA PRO A 154 -12.25 -7.88 -10.38
C PRO A 154 -13.14 -7.32 -9.28
N PRO A 155 -13.24 -6.00 -9.16
CA PRO A 155 -14.17 -5.41 -8.22
C PRO A 155 -15.61 -5.80 -8.61
N ARG A 156 -16.45 -5.99 -7.61
CA ARG A 156 -17.87 -6.23 -7.88
C ARG A 156 -18.51 -4.94 -8.38
N GLN A 157 -19.30 -5.06 -9.41
CA GLN A 157 -20.09 -3.95 -9.92
C GLN A 157 -21.32 -3.74 -9.05
#